data_a41120595ab020932a99e634ff559e9b
#
_entry.id   a41120595ab020932a99e634ff559e9b
#
_cell.length_a   1.000
_cell.length_b   1.000
_cell.length_c   1.000
_cell.angle_alpha   90.00
_cell.angle_beta   90.00
_cell.angle_gamma   90.00
#
_symmetry.space_group_name_H-M   'P 1'
#
loop_
_entity.id
_entity.type
_entity.pdbx_description
1 polymer ?
#
loop_
_entity_poly.entity_id
_entity_poly.type
_entity_poly.pdbx_seq_one_letter_code
_entity_poly.pdbx_strand_id
1 'polypeptide(L)'
;MKIIISFLIIAFSITYQPSEAVIYARKYCDYYNIIYWSYPDNRQNDDANFVSQCLIAGGQKLDGCPNINKKGLISSPSNLRSCLIQKGWKSSKTMPPNFKAGYPMIKLDLSHAIIASIISGSSIYYSAHSPNVCNRKLDSKLYYYFYL
;
A
#
# COMPACT_ATOMS: atom_id res chain seq x y z
N MET A 1 25.66 -40.49 26.04
CA MET A 1 24.68 -39.41 26.35
C MET A 1 24.69 -38.41 25.17
N LYS A 2 23.66 -38.39 24.31
CA LYS A 2 23.58 -37.46 23.18
C LYS A 2 22.81 -36.22 23.63
N ILE A 3 23.48 -35.09 23.66
CA ILE A 3 22.82 -33.79 23.93
C ILE A 3 22.19 -33.32 22.63
N ILE A 4 20.86 -33.28 22.57
CA ILE A 4 20.11 -32.70 21.47
C ILE A 4 19.94 -31.20 21.81
N ILE A 5 20.70 -30.35 21.14
CA ILE A 5 20.52 -28.91 21.23
C ILE A 5 19.40 -28.54 20.24
N SER A 6 18.20 -28.32 20.78
CA SER A 6 17.09 -27.76 20.00
C SER A 6 17.33 -26.25 19.76
N PHE A 7 17.66 -25.87 18.55
CA PHE A 7 17.64 -24.45 18.14
C PHE A 7 16.21 -23.98 18.03
N LEU A 8 15.77 -23.14 18.95
CA LEU A 8 14.52 -22.43 18.84
C LEU A 8 14.70 -21.30 17.81
N ILE A 9 14.24 -21.53 16.58
CA ILE A 9 14.18 -20.49 15.56
C ILE A 9 13.02 -19.56 15.92
N ILE A 10 13.32 -18.41 16.53
CA ILE A 10 12.33 -17.35 16.73
C ILE A 10 12.15 -16.68 15.37
N ALA A 11 11.09 -17.04 14.67
CA ALA A 11 10.68 -16.34 13.46
C ALA A 11 10.13 -14.95 13.88
N PHE A 12 10.92 -13.91 13.71
CA PHE A 12 10.42 -12.55 13.79
C PHE A 12 9.49 -12.31 12.60
N SER A 13 8.19 -12.39 12.83
CA SER A 13 7.21 -11.91 11.87
C SER A 13 7.34 -10.38 11.81
N ILE A 14 7.84 -9.86 10.69
CA ILE A 14 7.86 -8.42 10.45
C ILE A 14 6.41 -7.99 10.27
N THR A 15 5.86 -7.34 11.29
CA THR A 15 4.52 -6.77 11.24
C THR A 15 4.53 -5.52 10.36
N TYR A 16 3.50 -5.33 9.53
CA TYR A 16 3.34 -4.12 8.73
C TYR A 16 3.41 -2.85 9.60
N GLN A 17 4.19 -1.86 9.14
CA GLN A 17 4.45 -0.59 9.79
C GLN A 17 3.77 0.55 9.01
N PRO A 18 2.52 0.93 9.34
CA PRO A 18 1.80 1.97 8.59
C PRO A 18 2.51 3.32 8.60
N SER A 19 3.21 3.66 9.68
CA SER A 19 3.99 4.89 9.78
C SER A 19 5.09 4.99 8.72
N GLU A 20 5.77 3.90 8.39
CA GLU A 20 6.80 3.87 7.35
C GLU A 20 6.20 4.08 5.97
N ALA A 21 5.02 3.52 5.71
CA ALA A 21 4.28 3.78 4.48
C ALA A 21 3.89 5.26 4.34
N VAL A 22 3.48 5.91 5.44
CA VAL A 22 3.17 7.35 5.46
C VAL A 22 4.43 8.19 5.20
N ILE A 23 5.55 7.85 5.84
CA ILE A 23 6.84 8.54 5.63
C ILE A 23 7.24 8.47 4.15
N TYR A 24 7.13 7.27 3.56
CA TYR A 24 7.41 7.07 2.13
C TYR A 24 6.46 7.90 1.25
N ALA A 25 5.16 7.84 1.51
CA ALA A 25 4.16 8.58 0.76
C ALA A 25 4.42 10.09 0.78
N ARG A 26 4.73 10.65 1.95
CA ARG A 26 5.07 12.08 2.09
C ARG A 26 6.33 12.47 1.34
N LYS A 27 7.32 11.58 1.33
CA LYS A 27 8.59 11.83 0.63
C LYS A 27 8.42 11.85 -0.89
N TYR A 28 7.55 11.01 -1.44
CA TYR A 28 7.48 10.76 -2.87
C TYR A 28 6.14 11.13 -3.54
N CYS A 29 5.22 11.80 -2.85
CA CYS A 29 3.91 12.15 -3.43
C CYS A 29 3.99 13.17 -4.58
N ASP A 30 5.00 14.02 -4.61
CA ASP A 30 5.19 15.04 -5.65
C ASP A 30 6.19 14.63 -6.74
N TYR A 31 6.99 13.59 -6.53
CA TYR A 31 8.00 13.15 -7.48
C TYR A 31 8.25 11.64 -7.41
N TYR A 32 8.83 11.09 -8.46
CA TYR A 32 9.05 9.65 -8.57
C TYR A 32 10.33 9.21 -7.86
N ASN A 33 10.26 8.07 -7.15
CA ASN A 33 11.45 7.41 -6.65
C ASN A 33 12.21 6.78 -7.84
N ILE A 34 13.41 7.26 -8.10
CA ILE A 34 14.22 6.84 -9.24
C ILE A 34 14.53 5.33 -9.26
N ILE A 35 14.54 4.68 -8.09
CA ILE A 35 14.76 3.23 -7.98
C ILE A 35 13.64 2.44 -8.65
N TYR A 36 12.40 2.94 -8.55
CA TYR A 36 11.20 2.29 -9.06
C TYR A 36 10.72 2.88 -10.38
N TRP A 37 11.21 4.07 -10.71
CA TRP A 37 10.77 4.75 -11.93
C TRP A 37 11.34 4.08 -13.18
N SER A 38 10.48 3.82 -14.16
CA SER A 38 10.88 3.38 -15.50
C SER A 38 10.10 4.15 -16.56
N TYR A 39 10.84 4.88 -17.40
CA TYR A 39 10.27 5.53 -18.57
C TYR A 39 10.06 4.49 -19.69
N PRO A 40 8.95 4.51 -20.47
CA PRO A 40 7.82 5.44 -20.47
C PRO A 40 6.61 4.98 -19.62
N ASP A 41 6.71 3.87 -18.89
CA ASP A 41 5.58 3.07 -18.43
C ASP A 41 4.75 3.70 -17.30
N ASN A 42 5.30 4.65 -16.56
CA ASN A 42 4.69 5.11 -15.32
C ASN A 42 3.96 6.45 -15.41
N ARG A 43 3.95 7.15 -16.54
CA ARG A 43 3.41 8.51 -16.60
C ARG A 43 1.89 8.61 -16.56
N GLN A 44 1.17 7.56 -16.95
CA GLN A 44 -0.29 7.62 -17.09
C GLN A 44 -1.06 6.81 -16.05
N ASN A 45 -0.43 5.79 -15.43
CA ASN A 45 -1.09 4.89 -14.48
C ASN A 45 -0.11 4.48 -13.37
N ASP A 46 0.38 5.44 -12.59
CA ASP A 46 1.35 5.21 -11.53
C ASP A 46 0.71 5.10 -10.12
N ASP A 47 -0.61 5.14 -10.02
CA ASP A 47 -1.34 5.15 -8.78
C ASP A 47 -1.15 3.85 -7.95
N ALA A 48 -1.46 2.69 -8.52
CA ALA A 48 -1.26 1.41 -7.85
C ALA A 48 0.23 1.09 -7.65
N ASN A 49 1.07 1.51 -8.57
CA ASN A 49 2.52 1.39 -8.45
C ASN A 49 3.05 2.21 -7.26
N PHE A 50 2.60 3.44 -7.10
CA PHE A 50 2.95 4.29 -5.95
C PHE A 50 2.47 3.69 -4.63
N VAL A 51 1.22 3.21 -4.57
CA VAL A 51 0.69 2.53 -3.37
C VAL A 51 1.49 1.27 -3.07
N SER A 52 1.88 0.49 -4.07
CA SER A 52 2.77 -0.68 -3.89
C SER A 52 4.09 -0.30 -3.24
N GLN A 53 4.70 0.81 -3.66
CA GLN A 53 5.95 1.32 -3.07
C GLN A 53 5.74 1.69 -1.59
N CYS A 54 4.65 2.37 -1.26
CA CYS A 54 4.31 2.71 0.12
C CYS A 54 4.12 1.45 0.99
N LEU A 55 3.43 0.44 0.47
CA LEU A 55 3.22 -0.83 1.16
C LEU A 55 4.54 -1.56 1.42
N ILE A 56 5.43 -1.61 0.43
CA ILE A 56 6.77 -2.20 0.58
C ILE A 56 7.58 -1.45 1.64
N ALA A 57 7.54 -0.12 1.64
CA ALA A 57 8.19 0.69 2.67
C ALA A 57 7.65 0.38 4.07
N GLY A 58 6.35 0.07 4.19
CA GLY A 58 5.71 -0.39 5.41
C GLY A 58 6.01 -1.85 5.79
N GLY A 59 6.78 -2.57 4.97
CA GLY A 59 7.14 -3.96 5.23
C GLY A 59 6.18 -5.01 4.65
N GLN A 60 5.17 -4.58 3.86
CA GLN A 60 4.32 -5.52 3.14
C GLN A 60 5.08 -6.14 1.97
N LYS A 61 5.27 -7.45 2.01
CA LYS A 61 5.82 -8.20 0.88
C LYS A 61 4.73 -8.45 -0.16
N LEU A 62 5.02 -8.12 -1.42
CA LEU A 62 4.12 -8.35 -2.56
C LEU A 62 4.53 -9.56 -3.42
N ASP A 63 5.64 -10.21 -3.09
CA ASP A 63 6.09 -11.44 -3.74
C ASP A 63 4.99 -12.52 -3.70
N GLY A 64 4.89 -13.28 -4.79
CA GLY A 64 3.83 -14.29 -4.95
C GLY A 64 2.47 -13.75 -5.41
N CYS A 65 2.26 -12.44 -5.47
CA CYS A 65 1.07 -11.87 -6.09
C CYS A 65 1.14 -11.97 -7.62
N PRO A 66 0.00 -12.17 -8.30
CA PRO A 66 -0.05 -12.17 -9.76
C PRO A 66 0.26 -10.77 -10.32
N ASN A 67 0.81 -10.72 -11.54
CA ASN A 67 1.08 -9.49 -12.28
C ASN A 67 2.04 -8.49 -11.59
N ILE A 68 2.95 -8.99 -10.78
CA ILE A 68 4.09 -8.22 -10.30
C ILE A 68 5.01 -7.88 -11.46
N ASN A 69 5.42 -6.63 -11.57
CA ASN A 69 6.42 -6.20 -12.56
C ASN A 69 7.86 -6.61 -12.13
N LYS A 70 8.83 -6.39 -13.01
CA LYS A 70 10.24 -6.74 -12.77
C LYS A 70 10.86 -6.05 -11.54
N LYS A 71 10.24 -4.98 -11.03
CA LYS A 71 10.67 -4.24 -9.84
C LYS A 71 9.91 -4.63 -8.57
N GLY A 72 9.07 -5.67 -8.62
CA GLY A 72 8.31 -6.15 -7.49
C GLY A 72 7.07 -5.31 -7.15
N LEU A 73 6.57 -4.52 -8.10
CA LEU A 73 5.43 -3.62 -7.92
C LEU A 73 4.22 -4.07 -8.72
N ILE A 74 3.06 -3.62 -8.30
CA ILE A 74 1.78 -3.88 -8.97
C ILE A 74 1.27 -2.57 -9.57
N SER A 75 1.01 -2.57 -10.88
CA SER A 75 0.70 -1.34 -11.64
C SER A 75 -0.79 -1.12 -11.87
N SER A 76 -1.68 -2.05 -11.52
CA SER A 76 -3.12 -1.83 -11.66
C SER A 76 -3.86 -1.94 -10.34
N PRO A 77 -4.88 -1.08 -10.10
CA PRO A 77 -5.68 -1.14 -8.87
C PRO A 77 -6.39 -2.49 -8.66
N SER A 78 -6.87 -3.13 -9.72
CA SER A 78 -7.53 -4.44 -9.63
C SER A 78 -6.57 -5.55 -9.18
N ASN A 79 -5.35 -5.58 -9.73
CA ASN A 79 -4.31 -6.52 -9.31
C ASN A 79 -3.82 -6.24 -7.89
N LEU A 80 -3.69 -4.97 -7.53
CA LEU A 80 -3.34 -4.57 -6.16
C LEU A 80 -4.40 -5.03 -5.16
N ARG A 81 -5.68 -4.86 -5.49
CA ARG A 81 -6.79 -5.38 -4.67
C ARG A 81 -6.70 -6.89 -4.46
N SER A 82 -6.50 -7.64 -5.53
CA SER A 82 -6.37 -9.10 -5.46
C SER A 82 -5.17 -9.52 -4.61
N CYS A 83 -4.05 -8.84 -4.77
CA CYS A 83 -2.84 -9.08 -3.97
C CYS A 83 -3.09 -8.82 -2.48
N LEU A 84 -3.69 -7.70 -2.12
CA LEU A 84 -3.98 -7.34 -0.73
C LEU A 84 -4.87 -8.41 -0.07
N ILE A 85 -5.91 -8.86 -0.75
CA ILE A 85 -6.78 -9.94 -0.25
C ILE A 85 -5.98 -11.23 -0.07
N GLN A 86 -5.16 -11.61 -1.04
CA GLN A 86 -4.28 -12.79 -0.95
C GLN A 86 -3.30 -12.70 0.22
N LYS A 87 -2.83 -11.49 0.55
CA LYS A 87 -1.91 -11.23 1.68
C LYS A 87 -2.63 -11.12 3.03
N GLY A 88 -3.94 -11.34 3.08
CA GLY A 88 -4.71 -11.37 4.31
C GLY A 88 -5.29 -10.02 4.76
N TRP A 89 -5.20 -8.99 3.92
CA TRP A 89 -5.88 -7.73 4.20
C TRP A 89 -7.39 -7.90 4.09
N LYS A 90 -8.10 -7.33 5.05
CA LYS A 90 -9.56 -7.21 5.01
C LYS A 90 -9.94 -5.97 4.21
N SER A 91 -11.16 -5.92 3.68
CA SER A 91 -11.67 -4.74 3.00
C SER A 91 -13.11 -4.43 3.42
N SER A 92 -13.44 -3.14 3.45
CA SER A 92 -14.78 -2.63 3.73
C SER A 92 -15.11 -1.49 2.77
N LYS A 93 -16.40 -1.31 2.45
CA LYS A 93 -16.89 -0.15 1.69
C LYS A 93 -17.11 1.09 2.55
N THR A 94 -16.98 0.95 3.86
CA THR A 94 -17.03 2.04 4.84
C THR A 94 -15.75 2.03 5.67
N MET A 95 -15.32 3.18 6.16
CA MET A 95 -14.11 3.28 6.97
C MET A 95 -14.28 2.48 8.28
N PRO A 96 -13.50 1.41 8.48
CA PRO A 96 -13.59 0.64 9.72
C PRO A 96 -12.94 1.38 10.89
N PRO A 97 -13.31 1.09 12.15
CA PRO A 97 -12.79 1.79 13.34
C PRO A 97 -11.26 1.70 13.50
N ASN A 98 -10.66 0.60 13.01
CA ASN A 98 -9.20 0.38 13.07
C ASN A 98 -8.45 0.84 11.81
N PHE A 99 -9.10 1.57 10.90
CA PHE A 99 -8.45 2.13 9.73
C PHE A 99 -7.41 3.18 10.14
N LYS A 100 -6.23 3.14 9.52
CA LYS A 100 -5.08 3.96 9.92
C LYS A 100 -4.47 4.69 8.71
N ALA A 101 -3.83 5.82 8.96
CA ALA A 101 -2.88 6.38 8.00
C ALA A 101 -1.81 5.33 7.67
N GLY A 102 -1.42 5.25 6.40
CA GLY A 102 -0.56 4.19 5.89
C GLY A 102 -1.32 2.98 5.34
N TYR A 103 -2.63 2.94 5.47
CA TYR A 103 -3.46 1.88 4.87
C TYR A 103 -3.93 2.29 3.48
N PRO A 104 -3.97 1.34 2.53
CA PRO A 104 -4.36 1.63 1.15
C PRO A 104 -5.88 1.68 0.99
N MET A 105 -6.31 2.44 -0.01
CA MET A 105 -7.68 2.52 -0.47
C MET A 105 -7.73 2.36 -1.99
N ILE A 106 -8.72 1.65 -2.48
CA ILE A 106 -8.92 1.42 -3.91
C ILE A 106 -10.35 1.79 -4.26
N LYS A 107 -10.51 2.60 -5.31
CA LYS A 107 -11.84 3.04 -5.75
C LYS A 107 -12.73 1.85 -6.09
N LEU A 108 -14.03 1.93 -5.81
CA LEU A 108 -14.97 0.80 -5.98
C LEU A 108 -15.03 0.30 -7.42
N ASP A 109 -14.84 1.19 -8.41
CA ASP A 109 -14.77 0.86 -9.83
C ASP A 109 -13.38 0.37 -10.29
N LEU A 110 -12.43 0.22 -9.36
CA LEU A 110 -11.05 -0.21 -9.59
C LEU A 110 -10.24 0.71 -10.53
N SER A 111 -10.64 1.97 -10.66
CA SER A 111 -10.00 2.93 -11.55
C SER A 111 -8.84 3.68 -10.89
N HIS A 112 -8.71 3.63 -9.56
CA HIS A 112 -7.69 4.39 -8.85
C HIS A 112 -7.32 3.77 -7.50
N ALA A 113 -6.05 3.89 -7.12
CA ALA A 113 -5.51 3.47 -5.83
C ALA A 113 -4.83 4.66 -5.13
N ILE A 114 -5.03 4.77 -3.83
CA ILE A 114 -4.47 5.84 -2.99
C ILE A 114 -3.99 5.28 -1.66
N ILE A 115 -3.14 6.02 -0.96
CA ILE A 115 -2.71 5.70 0.40
C ILE A 115 -3.23 6.77 1.37
N ALA A 116 -3.88 6.35 2.45
CA ALA A 116 -4.26 7.27 3.51
C ALA A 116 -3.00 7.84 4.18
N SER A 117 -2.91 9.15 4.29
CA SER A 117 -1.73 9.82 4.84
C SER A 117 -1.98 10.51 6.19
N ILE A 118 -3.23 10.92 6.44
CA ILE A 118 -3.66 11.48 7.73
C ILE A 118 -5.10 11.03 7.98
N ILE A 119 -5.38 10.63 9.21
CA ILE A 119 -6.74 10.40 9.71
C ILE A 119 -6.99 11.41 10.84
N SER A 120 -8.07 12.19 10.70
CA SER A 120 -8.49 13.17 11.70
C SER A 120 -10.00 13.05 11.91
N GLY A 121 -10.42 12.37 12.99
CA GLY A 121 -11.80 12.00 13.21
C GLY A 121 -12.34 11.14 12.05
N SER A 122 -13.41 11.60 11.39
CA SER A 122 -13.98 10.97 10.20
C SER A 122 -13.35 11.45 8.89
N SER A 123 -12.43 12.42 8.93
CA SER A 123 -11.76 12.95 7.75
C SER A 123 -10.51 12.15 7.41
N ILE A 124 -10.38 11.81 6.13
CA ILE A 124 -9.21 11.13 5.57
C ILE A 124 -8.51 12.10 4.64
N TYR A 125 -7.19 12.17 4.77
CA TYR A 125 -6.30 12.81 3.81
C TYR A 125 -5.48 11.72 3.14
N TYR A 126 -5.18 11.87 1.87
CA TYR A 126 -4.48 10.86 1.09
C TYR A 126 -3.36 11.45 0.25
N SER A 127 -2.44 10.58 -0.13
CA SER A 127 -1.42 10.84 -1.13
C SER A 127 -1.56 9.84 -2.27
N ALA A 128 -1.22 10.27 -3.48
CA ALA A 128 -1.36 9.46 -4.68
C ALA A 128 -0.44 9.95 -5.80
N HIS A 129 -0.27 9.11 -6.81
CA HIS A 129 0.20 9.49 -8.13
C HIS A 129 -0.92 9.36 -9.17
N SER A 130 -0.74 10.01 -10.32
CA SER A 130 -1.66 9.98 -11.46
C SER A 130 -3.10 10.42 -11.13
N PRO A 131 -3.32 11.66 -10.67
CA PRO A 131 -2.35 12.76 -10.54
C PRO A 131 -1.56 12.73 -9.22
N ASN A 132 -0.42 13.44 -9.18
CA ASN A 132 0.36 13.59 -7.97
C ASN A 132 -0.39 14.44 -6.94
N VAL A 133 -0.58 13.88 -5.76
CA VAL A 133 -1.34 14.47 -4.66
C VAL A 133 -0.63 14.20 -3.35
N CYS A 134 -0.45 15.25 -2.55
CA CYS A 134 0.11 15.15 -1.22
C CYS A 134 -0.89 15.64 -0.17
N ASN A 135 -1.28 14.76 0.74
CA ASN A 135 -2.15 15.08 1.88
C ASN A 135 -3.42 15.86 1.51
N ARG A 136 -4.09 15.46 0.43
CA ARG A 136 -5.37 16.06 0.03
C ARG A 136 -6.51 15.43 0.83
N LYS A 137 -7.46 16.26 1.27
CA LYS A 137 -8.67 15.75 1.90
C LYS A 137 -9.48 14.92 0.91
N LEU A 138 -9.94 13.75 1.34
CA LEU A 138 -10.77 12.87 0.55
C LEU A 138 -12.22 13.36 0.56
N ASP A 139 -12.75 13.70 -0.59
CA ASP A 139 -14.13 14.17 -0.75
C ASP A 139 -15.12 13.04 -1.14
N SER A 140 -14.60 11.91 -1.62
CA SER A 140 -15.40 10.77 -2.07
C SER A 140 -15.37 9.62 -1.04
N LYS A 141 -16.53 8.96 -0.89
CA LYS A 141 -16.66 7.74 -0.08
C LYS A 141 -16.69 6.46 -0.94
N LEU A 142 -16.40 6.56 -2.23
CA LEU A 142 -16.50 5.46 -3.19
C LEU A 142 -15.21 4.63 -3.25
N TYR A 143 -14.74 4.15 -2.07
CA TYR A 143 -13.51 3.38 -1.93
C TYR A 143 -13.73 2.09 -1.13
N TYR A 144 -12.94 1.06 -1.46
CA TYR A 144 -12.62 -0.01 -0.54
C TYR A 144 -11.53 0.47 0.41
N TYR A 145 -11.74 0.31 1.69
CA TYR A 145 -10.78 0.57 2.77
C TYR A 145 -10.12 -0.76 3.13
N PHE A 146 -8.81 -0.88 2.93
CA PHE A 146 -8.06 -2.09 3.30
C PHE A 146 -7.45 -1.92 4.68
N TYR A 147 -7.51 -2.97 5.51
CA TYR A 147 -7.04 -2.93 6.89
C TYR A 147 -6.58 -4.33 7.36
N LEU A 148 -5.76 -4.34 8.41
CA LEU A 148 -5.21 -5.52 9.08
C LEU A 148 -5.79 -5.70 10.48
#